data_7014b776741a462f42bb9c0c5db2dcf6
#
_entry.id   7014b776741a462f42bb9c0c5db2dcf6
#
_cell.length_a   1.000
_cell.length_b   1.000
_cell.length_c   1.000
_cell.angle_alpha   90.00
_cell.angle_beta   90.00
_cell.angle_gamma   90.00
#
_symmetry.space_group_name_H-M   'P 1'
#
loop_
_entity.id
_entity.type
_entity.pdbx_description
1 polymer ?
#
loop_
_entity_poly.entity_id
_entity_poly.type
_entity_poly.pdbx_seq_one_letter_code
_entity_poly.pdbx_strand_id
1 'polypeptide(L)'
;MLKAIIFDLDGTLVDSLPYHHESWRIFFKNNNIEENDFNEIYRNYKGGGTLELMSSVFGDTYTKDELEKMSDDKEVIFREIYRSKIFPINGLIKFLDNLKKNNILLSIGSNAIRKNVLMTIEELGITNYFSSIICGDEVSKGKPDPEMYIKTLSNLKVNKNECIIFEDSIEGITAAKNANIKAIGVTSSQSSETLKSVGAFKTIEDYTKISIDNILDY
;
A
#
# COMPACT_ATOMS: atom_id res chain seq x y z
N MET A 1 -5.57 -16.35 19.05
CA MET A 1 -6.81 -15.57 18.69
C MET A 1 -6.37 -14.31 17.94
N LEU A 2 -7.04 -13.93 16.86
CA LEU A 2 -6.77 -12.72 16.08
C LEU A 2 -7.03 -11.48 16.94
N LYS A 3 -6.08 -10.54 16.98
CA LYS A 3 -6.18 -9.29 17.72
C LYS A 3 -6.02 -8.06 16.85
N ALA A 4 -5.30 -8.18 15.72
CA ALA A 4 -5.03 -7.06 14.83
C ALA A 4 -5.07 -7.44 13.35
N ILE A 5 -5.41 -6.47 12.52
CA ILE A 5 -5.25 -6.54 11.07
C ILE A 5 -4.48 -5.32 10.61
N ILE A 6 -3.48 -5.54 9.77
CA ILE A 6 -2.74 -4.49 9.08
C ILE A 6 -3.19 -4.49 7.62
N PHE A 7 -3.56 -3.34 7.11
CA PHE A 7 -3.91 -3.16 5.70
C PHE A 7 -2.80 -2.39 5.00
N ASP A 8 -2.42 -2.81 3.82
CA ASP A 8 -1.86 -1.88 2.85
C ASP A 8 -2.95 -0.90 2.38
N LEU A 9 -2.55 0.15 1.66
CA LEU A 9 -3.46 1.20 1.18
C LEU A 9 -3.82 1.02 -0.30
N ASP A 10 -2.81 1.16 -1.17
CA ASP A 10 -2.96 1.28 -2.62
C ASP A 10 -3.16 -0.11 -3.25
N GLY A 11 -4.33 -0.34 -3.85
CA GLY A 11 -4.72 -1.67 -4.32
C GLY A 11 -5.35 -2.55 -3.23
N THR A 12 -5.32 -2.14 -1.97
CA THR A 12 -5.85 -2.91 -0.83
C THR A 12 -7.07 -2.26 -0.20
N LEU A 13 -6.99 -1.02 0.26
CA LEU A 13 -8.16 -0.27 0.75
C LEU A 13 -8.87 0.48 -0.39
N VAL A 14 -8.11 0.94 -1.37
CA VAL A 14 -8.56 1.75 -2.52
C VAL A 14 -7.88 1.29 -3.80
N ASP A 15 -8.52 1.50 -4.95
CA ASP A 15 -7.91 1.32 -6.27
C ASP A 15 -7.30 2.65 -6.75
N SER A 16 -6.08 2.94 -6.30
CA SER A 16 -5.32 4.16 -6.63
C SER A 16 -4.30 3.96 -7.75
N LEU A 17 -3.99 2.73 -8.11
CA LEU A 17 -2.91 2.39 -9.05
C LEU A 17 -3.03 3.06 -10.42
N PRO A 18 -4.21 3.19 -11.05
CA PRO A 18 -4.37 3.92 -12.31
C PRO A 18 -3.97 5.40 -12.19
N TYR A 19 -4.21 6.01 -11.02
CA TYR A 19 -3.87 7.42 -10.75
C TYR A 19 -2.40 7.62 -10.44
N HIS A 20 -1.74 6.65 -9.81
CA HIS A 20 -0.28 6.64 -9.71
C HIS A 20 0.37 6.57 -11.10
N HIS A 21 -0.10 5.69 -11.98
CA HIS A 21 0.37 5.62 -13.36
C HIS A 21 0.18 6.95 -14.09
N GLU A 22 -1.02 7.54 -14.02
CA GLU A 22 -1.32 8.81 -14.67
C GLU A 22 -0.49 9.97 -14.11
N SER A 23 -0.28 10.04 -12.79
CA SER A 23 0.56 11.07 -12.17
C SER A 23 2.02 10.97 -12.63
N TRP A 24 2.55 9.76 -12.80
CA TRP A 24 3.86 9.55 -13.39
C TRP A 24 3.92 10.01 -14.85
N ARG A 25 2.91 9.67 -15.66
CA ARG A 25 2.84 10.09 -17.06
C ARG A 25 2.85 11.62 -17.18
N ILE A 26 2.06 12.31 -16.35
CA ILE A 26 2.05 13.78 -16.31
C ILE A 26 3.39 14.33 -15.86
N PHE A 27 3.98 13.76 -14.80
CA PHE A 27 5.25 14.23 -14.27
C PHE A 27 6.38 14.09 -15.30
N PHE A 28 6.50 12.94 -15.95
CA PHE A 28 7.53 12.71 -16.96
C PHE A 28 7.35 13.64 -18.18
N LYS A 29 6.12 13.83 -18.63
CA LYS A 29 5.82 14.79 -19.70
C LYS A 29 6.25 16.21 -19.33
N ASN A 30 6.00 16.65 -18.10
CA ASN A 30 6.41 17.96 -17.60
C ASN A 30 7.94 18.11 -17.53
N ASN A 31 8.68 17.02 -17.46
CA ASN A 31 10.14 16.96 -17.45
C ASN A 31 10.74 16.58 -18.81
N ASN A 32 9.99 16.72 -19.92
CA ASN A 32 10.42 16.47 -21.30
C ASN A 32 10.85 15.01 -21.58
N ILE A 33 10.27 14.05 -20.88
CA ILE A 33 10.41 12.64 -21.17
C ILE A 33 9.28 12.21 -22.11
N GLU A 34 9.64 11.64 -23.25
CA GLU A 34 8.69 11.17 -24.25
C GLU A 34 7.86 9.99 -23.74
N GLU A 35 6.62 9.83 -24.24
CA GLU A 35 5.68 8.80 -23.76
C GLU A 35 6.20 7.38 -23.99
N ASN A 36 6.96 7.12 -25.05
CA ASN A 36 7.55 5.81 -25.30
C ASN A 36 8.61 5.47 -24.25
N ASP A 37 9.46 6.44 -23.89
CA ASP A 37 10.49 6.27 -22.87
C ASP A 37 9.82 6.08 -21.49
N PHE A 38 8.76 6.82 -21.18
CA PHE A 38 7.96 6.60 -19.98
C PHE A 38 7.41 5.18 -19.90
N ASN A 39 6.80 4.68 -20.97
CA ASN A 39 6.25 3.32 -20.99
C ASN A 39 7.29 2.24 -20.77
N GLU A 40 8.53 2.44 -21.27
CA GLU A 40 9.65 1.54 -21.02
C GLU A 40 10.11 1.61 -19.55
N ILE A 41 10.31 2.82 -19.02
CA ILE A 41 10.70 3.06 -17.64
C ILE A 41 9.68 2.41 -16.69
N TYR A 42 8.39 2.71 -16.88
CA TYR A 42 7.33 2.24 -16.00
C TYR A 42 7.15 0.72 -16.06
N ARG A 43 7.31 0.10 -17.23
CA ARG A 43 7.27 -1.36 -17.40
C ARG A 43 8.40 -2.06 -16.66
N ASN A 44 9.57 -1.43 -16.59
CA ASN A 44 10.75 -1.97 -15.92
C ASN A 44 10.77 -1.65 -14.42
N TYR A 45 9.90 -0.77 -13.96
CA TYR A 45 9.76 -0.45 -12.54
C TYR A 45 9.15 -1.62 -11.78
N LYS A 46 9.91 -2.16 -10.83
CA LYS A 46 9.54 -3.36 -10.06
C LYS A 46 8.88 -3.05 -8.71
N GLY A 47 8.34 -1.85 -8.53
CA GLY A 47 7.84 -1.40 -7.26
C GLY A 47 8.93 -0.76 -6.39
N GLY A 48 8.51 -0.08 -5.36
CA GLY A 48 9.38 0.72 -4.49
C GLY A 48 8.78 2.10 -4.25
N GLY A 49 9.54 2.97 -3.61
CA GLY A 49 9.12 4.35 -3.36
C GLY A 49 9.32 5.25 -4.58
N THR A 50 8.59 6.35 -4.61
CA THR A 50 8.72 7.37 -5.67
C THR A 50 10.16 7.86 -5.84
N LEU A 51 10.88 8.04 -4.73
CA LEU A 51 12.29 8.48 -4.76
C LEU A 51 13.22 7.43 -5.40
N GLU A 52 12.95 6.13 -5.23
CA GLU A 52 13.74 5.07 -5.87
C GLU A 52 13.60 5.12 -7.39
N LEU A 53 12.38 5.30 -7.90
CA LEU A 53 12.17 5.48 -9.33
C LEU A 53 12.83 6.76 -9.85
N MET A 54 12.68 7.89 -9.13
CA MET A 54 13.38 9.13 -9.47
C MET A 54 14.89 8.94 -9.56
N SER A 55 15.48 8.26 -8.58
CA SER A 55 16.92 7.98 -8.56
C SER A 55 17.35 7.07 -9.71
N SER A 56 16.53 6.10 -10.09
CA SER A 56 16.87 5.20 -11.21
C SER A 56 16.83 5.88 -12.58
N VAL A 57 15.97 6.90 -12.73
CA VAL A 57 15.78 7.61 -14.01
C VAL A 57 16.70 8.83 -14.11
N PHE A 58 16.89 9.55 -13.03
CA PHE A 58 17.50 10.88 -13.02
C PHE A 58 18.78 10.96 -12.15
N GLY A 59 19.17 9.87 -11.47
CA GLY A 59 20.22 9.91 -10.44
C GLY A 59 21.60 10.35 -10.93
N ASP A 60 21.89 10.19 -12.23
CA ASP A 60 23.13 10.65 -12.82
C ASP A 60 23.12 12.17 -13.17
N THR A 61 21.95 12.80 -13.14
CA THR A 61 21.75 14.18 -13.61
C THR A 61 21.46 15.14 -12.45
N TYR A 62 20.78 14.68 -11.39
CA TYR A 62 20.30 15.52 -10.30
C TYR A 62 20.87 15.07 -8.95
N THR A 63 21.05 16.03 -8.05
CA THR A 63 21.43 15.77 -6.65
C THR A 63 20.28 15.07 -5.90
N LYS A 64 20.60 14.49 -4.74
CA LYS A 64 19.60 13.84 -3.89
C LYS A 64 18.47 14.79 -3.48
N ASP A 65 18.81 16.04 -3.10
CA ASP A 65 17.82 17.04 -2.67
C ASP A 65 16.88 17.44 -3.83
N GLU A 66 17.41 17.51 -5.06
CA GLU A 66 16.59 17.77 -6.25
C GLU A 66 15.67 16.59 -6.55
N LEU A 67 16.15 15.35 -6.42
CA LEU A 67 15.32 14.14 -6.59
C LEU A 67 14.21 14.03 -5.54
N GLU A 68 14.49 14.38 -4.28
CA GLU A 68 13.49 14.46 -3.22
C GLU A 68 12.40 15.48 -3.56
N LYS A 69 12.79 16.68 -4.04
CA LYS A 69 11.83 17.68 -4.49
C LYS A 69 10.99 17.19 -5.68
N MET A 70 11.62 16.58 -6.68
CA MET A 70 10.92 16.02 -7.84
C MET A 70 9.93 14.92 -7.41
N SER A 71 10.30 14.10 -6.44
CA SER A 71 9.41 13.11 -5.83
C SER A 71 8.19 13.78 -5.19
N ASP A 72 8.40 14.84 -4.40
CA ASP A 72 7.32 15.63 -3.79
C ASP A 72 6.39 16.25 -4.86
N ASP A 73 6.94 16.81 -5.93
CA ASP A 73 6.19 17.42 -7.04
C ASP A 73 5.30 16.36 -7.73
N LYS A 74 5.81 15.15 -7.97
CA LYS A 74 5.03 14.03 -8.51
C LYS A 74 3.89 13.64 -7.55
N GLU A 75 4.13 13.60 -6.25
CA GLU A 75 3.10 13.27 -5.28
C GLU A 75 2.03 14.37 -5.14
N VAL A 76 2.38 15.64 -5.40
CA VAL A 76 1.39 16.72 -5.54
C VAL A 76 0.46 16.45 -6.71
N ILE A 77 1.00 16.13 -7.90
CA ILE A 77 0.19 15.77 -9.09
C ILE A 77 -0.76 14.61 -8.76
N PHE A 78 -0.25 13.55 -8.11
CA PHE A 78 -1.08 12.41 -7.70
C PHE A 78 -2.26 12.85 -6.83
N ARG A 79 -2.02 13.63 -5.79
CA ARG A 79 -3.09 14.11 -4.90
C ARG A 79 -4.13 14.97 -5.63
N GLU A 80 -3.69 15.83 -6.57
CA GLU A 80 -4.60 16.69 -7.35
C GLU A 80 -5.55 15.87 -8.23
N ILE A 81 -5.04 14.85 -8.93
CA ILE A 81 -5.86 14.06 -9.85
C ILE A 81 -6.70 13.00 -9.12
N TYR A 82 -6.26 12.52 -7.96
CA TYR A 82 -6.88 11.40 -7.28
C TYR A 82 -7.92 11.79 -6.23
N ARG A 83 -7.75 12.91 -5.52
CA ARG A 83 -8.60 13.31 -4.39
C ARG A 83 -10.10 13.16 -4.65
N SER A 84 -10.60 13.61 -5.79
CA SER A 84 -12.03 13.54 -6.16
C SER A 84 -12.46 12.16 -6.70
N LYS A 85 -11.56 11.20 -6.76
CA LYS A 85 -11.74 9.86 -7.34
C LYS A 85 -11.52 8.74 -6.32
N ILE A 86 -11.40 9.09 -5.05
CA ILE A 86 -11.14 8.13 -3.99
C ILE A 86 -12.43 7.37 -3.66
N PHE A 87 -12.41 6.04 -3.90
CA PHE A 87 -13.48 5.12 -3.54
C PHE A 87 -12.90 3.89 -2.87
N PRO A 88 -13.57 3.34 -1.84
CA PRO A 88 -13.11 2.13 -1.18
C PRO A 88 -13.32 0.91 -2.09
N ILE A 89 -12.47 -0.09 -1.98
CA ILE A 89 -12.72 -1.41 -2.58
C ILE A 89 -14.05 -1.96 -2.04
N ASN A 90 -14.80 -2.64 -2.89
CA ASN A 90 -16.15 -3.12 -2.58
C ASN A 90 -16.20 -3.90 -1.26
N GLY A 91 -17.16 -3.56 -0.41
CA GLY A 91 -17.37 -4.21 0.88
C GLY A 91 -16.46 -3.74 2.01
N LEU A 92 -15.43 -2.92 1.74
CA LEU A 92 -14.43 -2.50 2.72
C LEU A 92 -15.06 -1.89 3.97
N ILE A 93 -15.91 -0.87 3.83
CA ILE A 93 -16.47 -0.14 4.99
C ILE A 93 -17.23 -1.08 5.92
N LYS A 94 -18.08 -1.95 5.34
CA LYS A 94 -18.82 -2.96 6.12
C LYS A 94 -17.88 -3.94 6.83
N PHE A 95 -16.77 -4.30 6.18
CA PHE A 95 -15.76 -5.18 6.77
C PHE A 95 -15.04 -4.49 7.93
N LEU A 96 -14.59 -3.23 7.78
CA LEU A 96 -13.97 -2.44 8.84
C LEU A 96 -14.91 -2.28 10.05
N ASP A 97 -16.20 -1.99 9.82
CA ASP A 97 -17.23 -1.92 10.87
C ASP A 97 -17.34 -3.23 11.65
N ASN A 98 -17.34 -4.35 10.93
CA ASN A 98 -17.43 -5.67 11.55
C ASN A 98 -16.20 -5.97 12.41
N LEU A 99 -15.01 -5.67 11.92
CA LEU A 99 -13.75 -5.82 12.66
C LEU A 99 -13.73 -4.98 13.93
N LYS A 100 -14.16 -3.71 13.84
CA LYS A 100 -14.22 -2.79 14.97
C LYS A 100 -15.22 -3.26 16.05
N LYS A 101 -16.41 -3.75 15.64
CA LYS A 101 -17.41 -4.34 16.55
C LYS A 101 -16.89 -5.55 17.30
N ASN A 102 -15.94 -6.28 16.73
CA ASN A 102 -15.29 -7.45 17.34
C ASN A 102 -13.97 -7.10 18.06
N ASN A 103 -13.72 -5.80 18.32
CA ASN A 103 -12.54 -5.31 19.02
C ASN A 103 -11.21 -5.71 18.37
N ILE A 104 -11.16 -5.87 17.05
CA ILE A 104 -9.93 -6.09 16.29
C ILE A 104 -9.26 -4.73 16.09
N LEU A 105 -7.99 -4.62 16.47
CA LEU A 105 -7.16 -3.44 16.22
C LEU A 105 -6.84 -3.35 14.73
N LEU A 106 -7.01 -2.17 14.14
CA LEU A 106 -6.74 -1.93 12.72
C LEU A 106 -5.57 -1.00 12.56
N SER A 107 -4.74 -1.27 11.57
CA SER A 107 -3.58 -0.45 11.23
C SER A 107 -3.39 -0.35 9.72
N ILE A 108 -2.70 0.70 9.28
CA ILE A 108 -2.21 0.84 7.90
C ILE A 108 -0.70 0.69 7.92
N GLY A 109 -0.16 -0.05 6.93
CA GLY A 109 1.25 -0.14 6.62
C GLY A 109 1.45 -0.01 5.11
N SER A 110 1.80 1.17 4.61
CA SER A 110 1.88 1.50 3.19
C SER A 110 3.22 2.11 2.80
N ASN A 111 3.75 1.76 1.61
CA ASN A 111 4.93 2.42 1.03
C ASN A 111 4.64 3.86 0.58
N ALA A 112 3.38 4.28 0.52
CA ALA A 112 3.01 5.67 0.23
C ALA A 112 3.50 6.62 1.33
N ILE A 113 3.76 7.87 0.95
CA ILE A 113 4.08 8.93 1.90
C ILE A 113 2.87 9.29 2.77
N ARG A 114 3.12 9.73 3.99
CA ARG A 114 2.08 10.02 4.99
C ARG A 114 1.00 10.97 4.49
N LYS A 115 1.37 11.99 3.72
CA LYS A 115 0.41 12.95 3.13
C LYS A 115 -0.63 12.28 2.25
N ASN A 116 -0.24 11.27 1.45
CA ASN A 116 -1.16 10.53 0.59
C ASN A 116 -2.07 9.60 1.40
N VAL A 117 -1.50 8.89 2.37
CA VAL A 117 -2.26 8.01 3.27
C VAL A 117 -3.34 8.79 3.99
N LEU A 118 -2.97 9.91 4.64
CA LEU A 118 -3.92 10.73 5.39
C LEU A 118 -5.02 11.31 4.48
N MET A 119 -4.65 11.86 3.32
CA MET A 119 -5.65 12.34 2.34
C MET A 119 -6.67 11.25 2.00
N THR A 120 -6.20 10.04 1.72
CA THR A 120 -7.07 8.93 1.30
C THR A 120 -8.06 8.52 2.41
N ILE A 121 -7.57 8.32 3.63
CA ILE A 121 -8.43 7.88 4.73
C ILE A 121 -9.36 8.99 5.27
N GLU A 122 -8.97 10.26 5.14
CA GLU A 122 -9.80 11.42 5.46
C GLU A 122 -10.95 11.56 4.46
N GLU A 123 -10.68 11.50 3.16
CA GLU A 123 -11.71 11.56 2.12
C GLU A 123 -12.70 10.38 2.20
N LEU A 124 -12.25 9.20 2.62
CA LEU A 124 -13.12 8.05 2.88
C LEU A 124 -13.87 8.13 4.22
N GLY A 125 -13.52 9.06 5.12
CA GLY A 125 -14.10 9.15 6.47
C GLY A 125 -13.74 7.99 7.40
N ILE A 126 -12.61 7.30 7.14
CA ILE A 126 -12.19 6.09 7.89
C ILE A 126 -11.00 6.30 8.82
N THR A 127 -10.54 7.52 9.01
CA THR A 127 -9.38 7.84 9.88
C THR A 127 -9.52 7.23 11.28
N ASN A 128 -10.69 7.28 11.87
CA ASN A 128 -10.97 6.80 13.24
C ASN A 128 -11.05 5.27 13.38
N TYR A 129 -10.83 4.52 12.31
CA TYR A 129 -10.75 3.06 12.38
C TYR A 129 -9.36 2.58 12.78
N PHE A 130 -8.32 3.34 12.49
CA PHE A 130 -6.93 2.88 12.59
C PHE A 130 -6.26 3.36 13.88
N SER A 131 -5.72 2.39 14.63
CA SER A 131 -4.99 2.62 15.88
C SER A 131 -3.51 2.94 15.64
N SER A 132 -2.97 2.60 14.47
CA SER A 132 -1.60 2.88 14.04
C SER A 132 -1.55 3.04 12.52
N ILE A 133 -0.68 3.93 12.05
CA ILE A 133 -0.43 4.16 10.63
C ILE A 133 1.09 4.29 10.48
N ILE A 134 1.71 3.44 9.66
CA ILE A 134 3.12 3.49 9.31
C ILE A 134 3.22 3.68 7.80
N CYS A 135 3.95 4.70 7.39
CA CYS A 135 4.09 5.14 6.01
C CYS A 135 5.52 4.94 5.49
N GLY A 136 5.71 4.99 4.17
CA GLY A 136 7.01 4.79 3.53
C GLY A 136 8.08 5.77 3.97
N ASP A 137 7.70 7.02 4.25
CA ASP A 137 8.57 8.09 4.76
C ASP A 137 8.90 7.96 6.26
N GLU A 138 8.41 6.92 6.95
CA GLU A 138 8.64 6.65 8.37
C GLU A 138 9.48 5.39 8.63
N VAL A 139 9.92 4.72 7.58
CA VAL A 139 10.76 3.52 7.64
C VAL A 139 12.08 3.73 6.93
N SER A 140 13.11 3.02 7.37
CA SER A 140 14.43 3.06 6.72
C SER A 140 14.43 2.30 5.39
N LYS A 141 13.59 1.26 5.31
CA LYS A 141 13.40 0.43 4.12
C LYS A 141 11.93 0.12 3.94
N GLY A 142 11.43 0.42 2.75
CA GLY A 142 10.08 0.04 2.34
C GLY A 142 9.96 -1.46 2.03
N LYS A 143 8.74 -1.93 1.77
CA LYS A 143 8.48 -3.29 1.31
C LYS A 143 9.34 -3.60 0.07
N PRO A 144 9.99 -4.75 -0.03
CA PRO A 144 9.71 -6.01 0.70
C PRO A 144 10.46 -6.19 2.04
N ASP A 145 11.10 -5.14 2.59
CA ASP A 145 11.65 -5.20 3.95
C ASP A 145 10.50 -5.29 4.98
N PRO A 146 10.62 -6.12 6.03
CA PRO A 146 9.57 -6.30 7.02
C PRO A 146 9.45 -5.16 8.03
N GLU A 147 10.33 -4.15 8.00
CA GLU A 147 10.43 -3.08 9.01
C GLU A 147 9.07 -2.45 9.33
N MET A 148 8.31 -2.11 8.30
CA MET A 148 6.99 -1.48 8.43
C MET A 148 6.03 -2.30 9.28
N TYR A 149 5.92 -3.60 8.99
CA TYR A 149 5.03 -4.51 9.71
C TYR A 149 5.51 -4.81 11.13
N ILE A 150 6.83 -4.92 11.34
CA ILE A 150 7.43 -5.08 12.67
C ILE A 150 7.16 -3.84 13.54
N LYS A 151 7.35 -2.64 13.01
CA LYS A 151 7.00 -1.38 13.70
C LYS A 151 5.51 -1.32 14.05
N THR A 152 4.65 -1.74 13.13
CA THR A 152 3.20 -1.79 13.37
C THR A 152 2.84 -2.73 14.51
N LEU A 153 3.38 -3.95 14.54
CA LEU A 153 3.15 -4.89 15.64
C LEU A 153 3.58 -4.29 16.99
N SER A 154 4.74 -3.62 17.02
CA SER A 154 5.25 -2.95 18.22
C SER A 154 4.30 -1.86 18.71
N ASN A 155 3.81 -1.00 17.82
CA ASN A 155 2.86 0.06 18.15
C ASN A 155 1.54 -0.48 18.70
N LEU A 156 1.02 -1.55 18.09
CA LEU A 156 -0.21 -2.21 18.51
C LEU A 156 -0.04 -3.11 19.75
N LYS A 157 1.19 -3.42 20.14
CA LYS A 157 1.56 -4.36 21.24
C LYS A 157 0.93 -5.74 21.03
N VAL A 158 0.96 -6.25 19.80
CA VAL A 158 0.45 -7.57 19.42
C VAL A 158 1.57 -8.47 18.90
N ASN A 159 1.39 -9.78 19.05
CA ASN A 159 2.33 -10.75 18.51
C ASN A 159 2.00 -11.06 17.04
N LYS A 160 3.01 -11.44 16.26
CA LYS A 160 2.86 -11.79 14.84
C LYS A 160 1.78 -12.85 14.57
N ASN A 161 1.62 -13.83 15.46
CA ASN A 161 0.61 -14.89 15.34
C ASN A 161 -0.81 -14.43 15.69
N GLU A 162 -0.98 -13.21 16.16
CA GLU A 162 -2.24 -12.57 16.50
C GLU A 162 -2.64 -11.52 15.47
N CYS A 163 -1.88 -11.42 14.37
CA CYS A 163 -2.06 -10.42 13.31
C CYS A 163 -2.18 -11.08 11.94
N ILE A 164 -2.95 -10.45 11.07
CA ILE A 164 -3.06 -10.79 9.64
C ILE A 164 -2.86 -9.50 8.84
N ILE A 165 -2.22 -9.63 7.67
CA ILE A 165 -2.00 -8.53 6.74
C ILE A 165 -2.92 -8.72 5.53
N PHE A 166 -3.52 -7.62 5.04
CA PHE A 166 -4.15 -7.55 3.72
C PHE A 166 -3.25 -6.76 2.78
N GLU A 167 -2.98 -7.31 1.61
CA GLU A 167 -2.01 -6.81 0.66
C GLU A 167 -2.33 -7.25 -0.77
N ASP A 168 -2.00 -6.44 -1.78
CA ASP A 168 -2.24 -6.72 -3.19
C ASP A 168 -0.96 -6.96 -4.00
N SER A 169 0.21 -6.58 -3.45
CA SER A 169 1.49 -6.56 -4.17
C SER A 169 2.42 -7.73 -3.81
N ILE A 170 3.33 -8.05 -4.73
CA ILE A 170 4.40 -9.05 -4.50
C ILE A 170 5.30 -8.61 -3.36
N GLU A 171 5.67 -7.33 -3.36
CA GLU A 171 6.57 -6.72 -2.37
C GLU A 171 5.95 -6.77 -0.96
N GLY A 172 4.66 -6.44 -0.84
CA GLY A 172 3.99 -6.43 0.44
C GLY A 172 3.72 -7.83 0.99
N ILE A 173 3.31 -8.80 0.16
CA ILE A 173 3.22 -10.21 0.59
C ILE A 173 4.59 -10.75 1.00
N THR A 174 5.66 -10.37 0.27
CA THR A 174 7.02 -10.76 0.63
C THR A 174 7.45 -10.14 1.95
N ALA A 175 7.13 -8.86 2.21
CA ALA A 175 7.38 -8.19 3.49
C ALA A 175 6.65 -8.89 4.64
N ALA A 176 5.39 -9.28 4.45
CA ALA A 176 4.61 -10.05 5.43
C ALA A 176 5.27 -11.40 5.75
N LYS A 177 5.70 -12.13 4.70
CA LYS A 177 6.45 -13.39 4.84
C LYS A 177 7.75 -13.18 5.60
N ASN A 178 8.52 -12.13 5.28
CA ASN A 178 9.76 -11.80 5.97
C ASN A 178 9.55 -11.41 7.44
N ALA A 179 8.39 -10.80 7.76
CA ALA A 179 7.96 -10.53 9.13
C ALA A 179 7.42 -11.80 9.87
N ASN A 180 7.25 -12.91 9.16
CA ASN A 180 6.56 -14.12 9.64
C ASN A 180 5.11 -13.83 10.10
N ILE A 181 4.38 -13.00 9.36
CA ILE A 181 2.96 -12.69 9.56
C ILE A 181 2.17 -13.28 8.40
N LYS A 182 1.02 -13.89 8.67
CA LYS A 182 0.13 -14.40 7.62
C LYS A 182 -0.46 -13.24 6.79
N ALA A 183 -0.51 -13.41 5.47
CA ALA A 183 -1.06 -12.40 4.57
C ALA A 183 -2.18 -12.96 3.68
N ILE A 184 -3.26 -12.19 3.55
CA ILE A 184 -4.33 -12.41 2.58
C ILE A 184 -4.07 -11.46 1.41
N GLY A 185 -4.00 -12.02 0.20
CA GLY A 185 -3.83 -11.26 -1.02
C GLY A 185 -5.15 -10.68 -1.52
N VAL A 186 -5.20 -9.39 -1.85
CA VAL A 186 -6.30 -8.75 -2.58
C VAL A 186 -5.92 -8.73 -4.05
N THR A 187 -6.74 -9.31 -4.93
CA THR A 187 -6.37 -9.52 -6.35
C THR A 187 -6.68 -8.30 -7.24
N SER A 188 -6.44 -7.11 -6.74
CA SER A 188 -6.63 -5.85 -7.44
C SER A 188 -5.51 -5.54 -8.44
N SER A 189 -4.25 -5.85 -8.06
CA SER A 189 -3.05 -5.57 -8.87
C SER A 189 -2.40 -6.82 -9.44
N GLN A 190 -2.53 -7.96 -8.75
CA GLN A 190 -1.86 -9.22 -9.09
C GLN A 190 -2.85 -10.38 -9.11
N SER A 191 -2.53 -11.44 -9.89
CA SER A 191 -3.35 -12.65 -9.91
C SER A 191 -3.26 -13.42 -8.58
N SER A 192 -4.30 -14.20 -8.29
CA SER A 192 -4.33 -15.11 -7.13
C SER A 192 -3.13 -16.06 -7.11
N GLU A 193 -2.76 -16.60 -8.28
CA GLU A 193 -1.61 -17.50 -8.44
C GLU A 193 -0.31 -16.79 -8.08
N THR A 194 -0.12 -15.56 -8.57
CA THR A 194 1.07 -14.75 -8.28
C THR A 194 1.20 -14.50 -6.79
N LEU A 195 0.15 -13.97 -6.13
CA LEU A 195 0.19 -13.66 -4.70
C LEU A 195 0.43 -14.89 -3.83
N LYS A 196 -0.20 -16.04 -4.17
CA LYS A 196 0.04 -17.30 -3.46
C LYS A 196 1.45 -17.82 -3.65
N SER A 197 2.04 -17.66 -4.84
CA SER A 197 3.40 -18.12 -5.13
C SER A 197 4.46 -17.42 -4.28
N VAL A 198 4.22 -16.17 -3.86
CA VAL A 198 5.13 -15.39 -3.02
C VAL A 198 4.82 -15.47 -1.53
N GLY A 199 3.67 -16.06 -1.12
CA GLY A 199 3.41 -16.35 0.29
C GLY A 199 2.05 -15.96 0.84
N ALA A 200 1.12 -15.46 0.02
CA ALA A 200 -0.25 -15.27 0.48
C ALA A 200 -0.90 -16.64 0.78
N PHE A 201 -1.43 -16.81 1.99
CA PHE A 201 -2.09 -18.06 2.35
C PHE A 201 -3.51 -18.16 1.78
N LYS A 202 -4.12 -17.03 1.47
CA LYS A 202 -5.46 -16.88 0.90
C LYS A 202 -5.49 -15.66 -0.01
N THR A 203 -6.43 -15.62 -0.95
CA THR A 203 -6.70 -14.44 -1.78
C THR A 203 -8.18 -14.11 -1.80
N ILE A 204 -8.51 -12.84 -1.99
CA ILE A 204 -9.86 -12.31 -2.16
C ILE A 204 -9.87 -11.33 -3.35
N GLU A 205 -10.99 -11.20 -4.02
CA GLU A 205 -11.20 -10.18 -5.05
C GLU A 205 -11.54 -8.83 -4.42
N ASP A 206 -12.39 -8.86 -3.40
CA ASP A 206 -12.86 -7.70 -2.64
C ASP A 206 -13.34 -8.13 -1.23
N TYR A 207 -13.90 -7.20 -0.47
CA TYR A 207 -14.34 -7.44 0.91
C TYR A 207 -15.80 -7.91 1.04
N THR A 208 -16.51 -8.14 -0.07
CA THR A 208 -17.95 -8.47 -0.01
C THR A 208 -18.23 -9.85 0.58
N LYS A 209 -17.30 -10.79 0.41
CA LYS A 209 -17.47 -12.21 0.83
C LYS A 209 -16.59 -12.60 2.02
N ILE A 210 -15.83 -11.64 2.61
CA ILE A 210 -14.95 -11.94 3.74
C ILE A 210 -15.63 -11.61 5.06
N SER A 211 -15.39 -12.45 6.08
CA SER A 211 -15.85 -12.25 7.45
C SER A 211 -14.75 -12.65 8.42
N ILE A 212 -14.87 -12.26 9.69
CA ILE A 212 -13.92 -12.66 10.75
C ILE A 212 -13.83 -14.18 10.84
N ASP A 213 -14.97 -14.87 10.80
CA ASP A 213 -15.02 -16.34 10.93
C ASP A 213 -14.21 -17.01 9.82
N ASN A 214 -14.39 -16.58 8.56
CA ASN A 214 -13.67 -17.19 7.45
C ASN A 214 -12.21 -16.70 7.28
N ILE A 215 -11.76 -15.73 8.07
CA ILE A 215 -10.33 -15.41 8.23
C ILE A 215 -9.67 -16.39 9.21
N LEU A 216 -10.40 -16.84 10.23
CA LEU A 216 -9.90 -17.66 11.33
C LEU A 216 -9.92 -19.17 11.01
N ASP A 217 -10.70 -19.60 10.03
CA ASP A 217 -10.89 -20.99 9.62
C ASP A 217 -9.65 -21.63 8.91
N TYR A 218 -8.41 -21.11 9.18
CA TYR A 218 -7.17 -21.59 8.57
C TYR A 218 -6.00 -21.67 9.56
#